data_a435bb4c64de1ced09d5cabf49534c3f
#
_entry.id   a435bb4c64de1ced09d5cabf49534c3f
#
_cell.length_a   1.000
_cell.length_b   1.000
_cell.length_c   1.000
_cell.angle_alpha   90.00
_cell.angle_beta   90.00
_cell.angle_gamma   90.00
#
_symmetry.space_group_name_H-M   'P 1'
#
loop_
_entity.id
_entity.type
_entity.pdbx_description
1 polymer ?
#
loop_
_entity_poly.entity_id
_entity_poly.type
_entity_poly.pdbx_seq_one_letter_code
_entity_poly.pdbx_strand_id
1 'polypeptide(L)'
;MPFTPSIRLLASDIDGTLLNPQFQISEDDLSALRRAHAAGIEIVLVTGRRHTFALPIAKQLGFDLWLISSNGAVIRSLSGETFHRDLMPREICLELVGAMQDFRGNTVLTFDKETKGAIVLEHLDDLNASIRRWLEKNMAYIEFVVPIESALVNDPVQAMFCGSMARMTEALQALEGSGMGNRVTVLRTEYPERDLSMIDVLNTGCSKGHALERWAAHRGFRREQVMAIGDNHNDVEMLEFAGHPVIMGNACEELRGRGWSVTLGNDECGVAAAVAEVVSG
;
A
#
# COMPACT_ATOMS: atom_id res chain seq x y z
N MET A 1 18.31 -1.59 -34.36
CA MET A 1 18.44 -1.31 -32.91
C MET A 1 17.25 -1.94 -32.25
N PRO A 2 17.38 -2.68 -31.13
CA PRO A 2 16.21 -3.13 -30.40
C PRO A 2 15.47 -1.90 -29.89
N PHE A 3 14.18 -1.85 -30.13
CA PHE A 3 13.28 -0.79 -29.70
C PHE A 3 13.19 -0.89 -28.16
N THR A 4 13.86 -0.02 -27.43
CA THR A 4 13.64 0.12 -25.98
C THR A 4 12.30 0.82 -25.82
N PRO A 5 11.27 0.18 -25.26
CA PRO A 5 10.00 0.84 -25.05
C PRO A 5 10.21 2.00 -24.06
N SER A 6 9.89 3.22 -24.47
CA SER A 6 9.96 4.38 -23.59
C SER A 6 8.97 4.19 -22.43
N ILE A 7 9.41 4.44 -21.20
CA ILE A 7 8.54 4.43 -20.03
C ILE A 7 7.43 5.47 -20.21
N ARG A 8 6.19 5.06 -19.95
CA ARG A 8 5.00 5.89 -20.07
C ARG A 8 4.25 6.02 -18.75
N LEU A 9 4.47 5.07 -17.83
CA LEU A 9 3.85 5.03 -16.51
C LEU A 9 4.94 4.73 -15.48
N LEU A 10 5.03 5.57 -14.45
CA LEU A 10 5.88 5.36 -13.30
C LEU A 10 4.99 5.20 -12.08
N ALA A 11 5.05 4.03 -11.44
CA ALA A 11 4.38 3.70 -10.20
C ALA A 11 5.41 3.72 -9.05
N SER A 12 5.16 4.51 -8.02
CA SER A 12 6.04 4.59 -6.84
C SER A 12 5.25 4.28 -5.59
N ASP A 13 5.77 3.37 -4.76
CA ASP A 13 5.32 3.27 -3.37
C ASP A 13 5.66 4.56 -2.60
N ILE A 14 5.03 4.72 -1.43
CA ILE A 14 5.17 5.91 -0.57
C ILE A 14 6.11 5.63 0.61
N ASP A 15 5.77 4.64 1.45
CA ASP A 15 6.44 4.43 2.75
C ASP A 15 7.67 3.54 2.62
N GLY A 16 8.84 4.06 2.91
CA GLY A 16 10.11 3.35 2.68
C GLY A 16 10.63 3.48 1.24
N THR A 17 9.87 4.11 0.34
CA THR A 17 10.24 4.39 -1.04
C THR A 17 10.35 5.89 -1.29
N LEU A 18 9.22 6.60 -1.46
CA LEU A 18 9.21 8.03 -1.73
C LEU A 18 9.47 8.88 -0.47
N LEU A 19 9.02 8.40 0.70
CA LEU A 19 9.24 9.07 1.97
C LEU A 19 10.53 8.58 2.63
N ASN A 20 11.37 9.53 3.05
CA ASN A 20 12.55 9.27 3.86
C ASN A 20 12.16 8.85 5.31
N PRO A 21 13.12 8.45 6.18
CA PRO A 21 12.84 8.08 7.56
C PRO A 21 12.20 9.18 8.42
N GLN A 22 12.24 10.45 7.98
CA GLN A 22 11.58 11.59 8.60
C GLN A 22 10.16 11.83 8.06
N PHE A 23 9.64 10.93 7.21
CA PHE A 23 8.34 11.02 6.53
C PHE A 23 8.21 12.26 5.62
N GLN A 24 9.30 12.63 4.95
CA GLN A 24 9.36 13.75 4.02
C GLN A 24 9.79 13.26 2.64
N ILE A 25 9.29 13.90 1.57
CA ILE A 25 9.82 13.72 0.22
C ILE A 25 11.08 14.59 0.11
N SER A 26 12.18 14.03 -0.38
CA SER A 26 13.37 14.82 -0.65
C SER A 26 13.15 15.79 -1.83
N GLU A 27 13.85 16.91 -1.85
CA GLU A 27 13.76 17.87 -2.97
C GLU A 27 14.24 17.24 -4.30
N ASP A 28 15.20 16.32 -4.24
CA ASP A 28 15.71 15.63 -5.43
C ASP A 28 14.67 14.66 -5.98
N ASP A 29 14.00 13.86 -5.12
CA ASP A 29 12.91 12.96 -5.54
C ASP A 29 11.72 13.74 -6.10
N LEU A 30 11.35 14.82 -5.43
CA LEU A 30 10.28 15.71 -5.87
C LEU A 30 10.59 16.32 -7.25
N SER A 31 11.82 16.82 -7.44
CA SER A 31 12.30 17.39 -8.69
C SER A 31 12.35 16.32 -9.80
N ALA A 32 12.80 15.11 -9.50
CA ALA A 32 12.87 14.02 -10.47
C ALA A 32 11.47 13.60 -10.96
N LEU A 33 10.49 13.42 -10.06
CA LEU A 33 9.12 13.11 -10.43
C LEU A 33 8.46 14.23 -11.26
N ARG A 34 8.72 15.49 -10.92
CA ARG A 34 8.24 16.65 -11.71
C ARG A 34 8.83 16.66 -13.10
N ARG A 35 10.13 16.37 -13.25
CA ARG A 35 10.76 16.27 -14.59
C ARG A 35 10.19 15.11 -15.40
N ALA A 36 9.99 13.93 -14.77
CA ALA A 36 9.38 12.78 -15.44
C ALA A 36 7.96 13.12 -15.92
N HIS A 37 7.15 13.76 -15.08
CA HIS A 37 5.81 14.22 -15.46
C HIS A 37 5.85 15.24 -16.61
N ALA A 38 6.75 16.23 -16.55
CA ALA A 38 6.93 17.21 -17.61
C ALA A 38 7.41 16.59 -18.95
N ALA A 39 8.12 15.46 -18.89
CA ALA A 39 8.51 14.67 -20.07
C ALA A 39 7.36 13.81 -20.62
N GLY A 40 6.16 13.85 -20.02
CA GLY A 40 4.98 13.11 -20.46
C GLY A 40 4.86 11.70 -19.88
N ILE A 41 5.62 11.35 -18.85
CA ILE A 41 5.46 10.11 -18.09
C ILE A 41 4.32 10.31 -17.08
N GLU A 42 3.33 9.45 -17.12
CA GLU A 42 2.26 9.43 -16.13
C GLU A 42 2.80 8.91 -14.80
N ILE A 43 2.51 9.63 -13.71
CA ILE A 43 2.93 9.24 -12.36
C ILE A 43 1.70 8.72 -11.60
N VAL A 44 1.84 7.56 -10.95
CA VAL A 44 0.86 7.03 -10.01
C VAL A 44 1.57 6.66 -8.70
N LEU A 45 1.02 7.09 -7.57
CA LEU A 45 1.50 6.65 -6.27
C LEU A 45 0.68 5.43 -5.82
N VAL A 46 1.38 4.41 -5.35
CA VAL A 46 0.79 3.10 -4.97
C VAL A 46 1.14 2.81 -3.52
N THR A 47 0.15 2.65 -2.64
CA THR A 47 0.42 2.60 -1.19
C THR A 47 -0.57 1.74 -0.41
N GLY A 48 -0.13 1.20 0.72
CA GLY A 48 -1.00 0.61 1.75
C GLY A 48 -1.84 1.66 2.51
N ARG A 49 -1.46 2.93 2.45
CA ARG A 49 -2.23 4.01 3.09
C ARG A 49 -3.61 4.14 2.47
N ARG A 50 -4.59 4.54 3.29
CA ARG A 50 -5.88 5.01 2.79
C ARG A 50 -5.69 6.27 1.95
N HIS A 51 -6.59 6.47 0.98
CA HIS A 51 -6.57 7.65 0.10
C HIS A 51 -6.45 8.97 0.88
N THR A 52 -7.27 9.16 1.92
CA THR A 52 -7.26 10.37 2.78
C THR A 52 -5.89 10.65 3.40
N PHE A 53 -5.11 9.62 3.73
CA PHE A 53 -3.77 9.77 4.33
C PHE A 53 -2.64 9.87 3.29
N ALA A 54 -2.84 9.35 2.09
CA ALA A 54 -1.91 9.50 0.98
C ALA A 54 -2.05 10.87 0.27
N LEU A 55 -3.26 11.43 0.26
CA LEU A 55 -3.58 12.68 -0.46
C LEU A 55 -2.69 13.88 -0.10
N PRO A 56 -2.37 14.18 1.18
CA PRO A 56 -1.48 15.28 1.53
C PRO A 56 -0.05 15.10 1.00
N ILE A 57 0.41 13.85 0.87
CA ILE A 57 1.74 13.52 0.32
C ILE A 57 1.72 13.74 -1.19
N ALA A 58 0.74 13.18 -1.88
CA ALA A 58 0.59 13.29 -3.32
C ALA A 58 0.46 14.75 -3.79
N LYS A 59 -0.23 15.59 -3.04
CA LYS A 59 -0.37 17.04 -3.34
C LYS A 59 0.95 17.80 -3.34
N GLN A 60 1.99 17.32 -2.65
CA GLN A 60 3.31 17.96 -2.65
C GLN A 60 4.01 17.87 -4.01
N LEU A 61 3.63 16.90 -4.86
CA LEU A 61 4.17 16.79 -6.20
C LEU A 61 3.83 18.00 -7.09
N GLY A 62 2.67 18.63 -6.85
CA GLY A 62 2.27 19.88 -7.51
C GLY A 62 1.67 19.71 -8.89
N PHE A 63 1.26 18.51 -9.27
CA PHE A 63 0.53 18.19 -10.51
C PHE A 63 -0.56 17.13 -10.21
N ASP A 64 -1.52 17.00 -11.12
CA ASP A 64 -2.58 16.00 -10.98
C ASP A 64 -2.06 14.59 -11.23
N LEU A 65 -2.45 13.67 -10.38
CA LEU A 65 -2.10 12.26 -10.48
C LEU A 65 -3.21 11.37 -9.89
N TRP A 66 -3.07 10.08 -10.09
CA TRP A 66 -3.92 9.08 -9.48
C TRP A 66 -3.21 8.35 -8.34
N LEU A 67 -3.98 7.96 -7.35
CA LEU A 67 -3.54 7.19 -6.20
C LEU A 67 -4.14 5.79 -6.28
N ILE A 68 -3.30 4.78 -6.19
CA ILE A 68 -3.67 3.40 -5.87
C ILE A 68 -3.42 3.25 -4.37
N SER A 69 -4.47 3.21 -3.59
CA SER A 69 -4.45 3.27 -2.12
C SER A 69 -5.02 2.00 -1.49
N SER A 70 -4.79 1.81 -0.19
CA SER A 70 -5.22 0.63 0.57
C SER A 70 -4.80 -0.67 -0.13
N ASN A 71 -3.50 -0.77 -0.45
CA ASN A 71 -2.90 -1.93 -1.12
C ASN A 71 -3.60 -2.34 -2.44
N GLY A 72 -4.17 -1.38 -3.17
CA GLY A 72 -4.83 -1.65 -4.45
C GLY A 72 -6.36 -1.59 -4.41
N ALA A 73 -6.97 -1.56 -3.23
CA ALA A 73 -8.43 -1.61 -3.10
C ALA A 73 -9.15 -0.36 -3.65
N VAL A 74 -8.48 0.78 -3.73
CA VAL A 74 -9.08 2.02 -4.23
C VAL A 74 -8.15 2.73 -5.19
N ILE A 75 -8.62 2.99 -6.41
CA ILE A 75 -7.94 3.85 -7.40
C ILE A 75 -8.74 5.13 -7.52
N ARG A 76 -8.13 6.26 -7.10
CA ARG A 76 -8.83 7.55 -7.03
C ARG A 76 -7.89 8.71 -7.34
N SER A 77 -8.40 9.73 -8.06
CA SER A 77 -7.65 10.96 -8.38
C SER A 77 -7.49 11.87 -7.16
N LEU A 78 -6.61 12.88 -7.27
CA LEU A 78 -6.49 13.91 -6.24
C LEU A 78 -7.76 14.76 -6.07
N SER A 79 -8.60 14.85 -7.10
CA SER A 79 -9.89 15.56 -7.06
C SER A 79 -11.04 14.73 -6.46
N GLY A 80 -10.80 13.45 -6.15
CA GLY A 80 -11.78 12.55 -5.55
C GLY A 80 -12.56 11.70 -6.56
N GLU A 81 -12.27 11.78 -7.86
CA GLU A 81 -12.85 10.89 -8.86
C GLU A 81 -12.38 9.45 -8.62
N THR A 82 -13.31 8.51 -8.49
CA THR A 82 -13.00 7.10 -8.24
C THR A 82 -13.11 6.30 -9.52
N PHE A 83 -12.00 5.73 -9.98
CA PHE A 83 -11.96 4.81 -11.10
C PHE A 83 -12.35 3.39 -10.69
N HIS A 84 -11.86 2.91 -9.54
CA HIS A 84 -12.07 1.54 -9.11
C HIS A 84 -12.13 1.42 -7.59
N ARG A 85 -12.97 0.48 -7.13
CA ARG A 85 -13.01 -0.03 -5.74
C ARG A 85 -13.06 -1.54 -5.79
N ASP A 86 -12.26 -2.16 -4.95
CA ASP A 86 -12.23 -3.60 -4.71
C ASP A 86 -12.45 -3.83 -3.21
N LEU A 87 -13.71 -3.86 -2.81
CA LEU A 87 -14.11 -3.99 -1.41
C LEU A 87 -14.25 -5.46 -1.04
N MET A 88 -13.87 -5.83 0.18
CA MET A 88 -14.10 -7.17 0.71
C MET A 88 -15.61 -7.35 0.98
N PRO A 89 -16.25 -8.41 0.46
CA PRO A 89 -17.64 -8.70 0.83
C PRO A 89 -17.78 -8.83 2.35
N ARG A 90 -18.74 -8.14 2.93
CA ARG A 90 -18.94 -8.11 4.40
C ARG A 90 -19.14 -9.52 4.98
N GLU A 91 -19.76 -10.44 4.23
CA GLU A 91 -19.96 -11.82 4.62
C GLU A 91 -18.62 -12.54 4.80
N ILE A 92 -17.66 -12.30 3.90
CA ILE A 92 -16.29 -12.84 4.00
C ILE A 92 -15.58 -12.22 5.22
N CYS A 93 -15.75 -10.92 5.44
CA CYS A 93 -15.17 -10.25 6.59
C CYS A 93 -15.78 -10.75 7.93
N LEU A 94 -17.08 -11.01 8.00
CA LEU A 94 -17.74 -11.61 9.16
C LEU A 94 -17.16 -13.00 9.47
N GLU A 95 -16.99 -13.86 8.47
CA GLU A 95 -16.37 -15.16 8.64
C GLU A 95 -14.91 -15.05 9.10
N LEU A 96 -14.15 -14.11 8.51
CA LEU A 96 -12.78 -13.83 8.89
C LEU A 96 -12.67 -13.42 10.37
N VAL A 97 -13.44 -12.41 10.80
CA VAL A 97 -13.44 -11.94 12.19
C VAL A 97 -13.88 -13.04 13.14
N GLY A 98 -14.84 -13.87 12.74
CA GLY A 98 -15.28 -15.05 13.48
C GLY A 98 -14.19 -16.11 13.64
N ALA A 99 -13.41 -16.38 12.58
CA ALA A 99 -12.28 -17.30 12.61
C ALA A 99 -11.09 -16.78 13.44
N MET A 100 -10.95 -15.46 13.54
CA MET A 100 -9.83 -14.77 14.20
C MET A 100 -10.20 -14.17 15.57
N GLN A 101 -11.12 -14.80 16.31
CA GLN A 101 -11.64 -14.29 17.59
C GLN A 101 -10.56 -14.00 18.63
N ASP A 102 -9.49 -14.81 18.67
CA ASP A 102 -8.37 -14.63 19.61
C ASP A 102 -7.52 -13.38 19.31
N PHE A 103 -7.72 -12.78 18.13
CA PHE A 103 -7.01 -11.59 17.67
C PHE A 103 -7.91 -10.36 17.54
N ARG A 104 -9.07 -10.39 18.18
CA ARG A 104 -10.08 -9.32 18.11
C ARG A 104 -9.54 -7.97 18.53
N GLY A 105 -8.78 -7.91 19.62
CA GLY A 105 -8.11 -6.68 20.07
C GLY A 105 -6.98 -6.18 19.17
N ASN A 106 -6.53 -7.01 18.23
CA ASN A 106 -5.56 -6.64 17.19
C ASN A 106 -6.23 -6.29 15.85
N THR A 107 -7.57 -6.39 15.76
CA THR A 107 -8.33 -6.22 14.51
C THR A 107 -8.72 -4.76 14.30
N VAL A 108 -8.47 -4.27 13.10
CA VAL A 108 -8.88 -2.94 12.64
C VAL A 108 -9.61 -3.10 11.30
N LEU A 109 -10.86 -2.69 11.22
CA LEU A 109 -11.61 -2.62 9.97
C LEU A 109 -11.46 -1.24 9.34
N THR A 110 -11.33 -1.21 8.03
CA THR A 110 -11.21 0.05 7.27
C THR A 110 -12.34 0.14 6.24
N PHE A 111 -13.02 1.29 6.21
CA PHE A 111 -14.09 1.58 5.26
C PHE A 111 -13.73 2.76 4.37
N ASP A 112 -14.25 2.79 3.13
CA ASP A 112 -14.06 3.91 2.18
C ASP A 112 -14.94 5.11 2.56
N LYS A 113 -14.59 5.74 3.68
CA LYS A 113 -15.21 6.95 4.25
C LYS A 113 -14.14 7.98 4.55
N GLU A 114 -14.50 9.27 4.53
CA GLU A 114 -13.60 10.38 4.88
C GLU A 114 -13.89 10.98 6.27
N THR A 115 -14.73 10.32 7.06
CA THR A 115 -15.22 10.77 8.35
C THR A 115 -15.07 9.69 9.40
N LYS A 116 -15.60 9.93 10.60
CA LYS A 116 -15.71 8.96 11.70
C LYS A 116 -16.32 7.64 11.22
N GLY A 117 -15.78 6.51 11.68
CA GLY A 117 -16.13 5.16 11.22
C GLY A 117 -15.41 4.73 9.93
N ALA A 118 -14.44 5.51 9.48
CA ALA A 118 -13.52 5.11 8.43
C ALA A 118 -12.51 4.06 8.91
N ILE A 119 -12.20 4.07 10.19
CA ILE A 119 -11.38 3.09 10.91
C ILE A 119 -12.23 2.62 12.09
N VAL A 120 -12.43 1.32 12.21
CA VAL A 120 -13.22 0.73 13.28
C VAL A 120 -12.42 -0.35 14.00
N LEU A 121 -12.44 -0.31 15.33
CA LEU A 121 -11.81 -1.30 16.21
C LEU A 121 -12.59 -1.36 17.53
N GLU A 122 -12.33 -2.39 18.34
CA GLU A 122 -13.01 -2.50 19.64
C GLU A 122 -12.37 -1.60 20.72
N HIS A 123 -11.04 -1.61 20.81
CA HIS A 123 -10.24 -0.82 21.76
C HIS A 123 -8.78 -0.69 21.28
N LEU A 124 -7.96 0.05 22.02
CA LEU A 124 -6.55 0.28 21.69
C LEU A 124 -5.56 -0.58 22.51
N ASP A 125 -6.04 -1.32 23.51
CA ASP A 125 -5.19 -1.85 24.57
C ASP A 125 -4.22 -2.94 24.11
N ASP A 126 -4.63 -3.79 23.15
CA ASP A 126 -3.84 -4.89 22.62
C ASP A 126 -2.93 -4.49 21.45
N LEU A 127 -2.98 -3.21 21.05
CA LEU A 127 -2.20 -2.71 19.93
C LEU A 127 -0.78 -2.32 20.34
N ASN A 128 0.15 -2.54 19.43
CA ASN A 128 1.52 -2.06 19.56
C ASN A 128 1.55 -0.54 19.78
N ALA A 129 2.52 -0.06 20.58
CA ALA A 129 2.64 1.36 20.93
C ALA A 129 2.79 2.30 19.72
N SER A 130 3.39 1.81 18.61
CA SER A 130 3.53 2.60 17.38
C SER A 130 2.19 2.80 16.69
N ILE A 131 1.39 1.74 16.54
CA ILE A 131 0.04 1.80 15.96
C ILE A 131 -0.90 2.60 16.86
N ARG A 132 -0.85 2.38 18.18
CA ARG A 132 -1.66 3.13 19.14
C ARG A 132 -1.45 4.64 18.99
N ARG A 133 -0.19 5.10 19.00
CA ARG A 133 0.15 6.53 18.81
C ARG A 133 -0.34 7.09 17.48
N TRP A 134 -0.31 6.28 16.41
CA TRP A 134 -0.82 6.69 15.11
C TRP A 134 -2.35 6.81 15.14
N LEU A 135 -3.06 5.85 15.73
CA LEU A 135 -4.52 5.89 15.89
C LEU A 135 -4.95 7.08 16.75
N GLU A 136 -4.28 7.33 17.87
CA GLU A 136 -4.56 8.48 18.76
C GLU A 136 -4.49 9.83 18.03
N LYS A 137 -3.58 9.97 17.07
CA LYS A 137 -3.49 11.16 16.19
C LYS A 137 -4.62 11.23 15.15
N ASN A 138 -5.31 10.14 14.90
CA ASN A 138 -6.32 10.00 13.86
C ASN A 138 -7.73 9.74 14.42
N MET A 139 -8.00 10.10 15.67
CA MET A 139 -9.26 9.86 16.36
C MET A 139 -10.50 10.40 15.63
N ALA A 140 -10.35 11.43 14.80
CA ALA A 140 -11.44 11.96 13.97
C ALA A 140 -12.03 10.94 13.00
N TYR A 141 -11.25 9.91 12.60
CA TYR A 141 -11.66 8.85 11.67
C TYR A 141 -12.08 7.57 12.38
N ILE A 142 -11.83 7.47 13.72
CA ILE A 142 -11.99 6.23 14.48
C ILE A 142 -13.39 6.16 15.11
N GLU A 143 -13.94 4.97 15.07
CA GLU A 143 -15.13 4.57 15.81
C GLU A 143 -14.83 3.28 16.58
N PHE A 144 -15.17 3.27 17.87
CA PHE A 144 -15.08 2.08 18.70
C PHE A 144 -16.42 1.35 18.67
N VAL A 145 -16.41 0.09 18.25
CA VAL A 145 -17.62 -0.74 18.13
C VAL A 145 -17.37 -2.10 18.76
N VAL A 146 -18.19 -2.48 19.71
CA VAL A 146 -18.14 -3.77 20.43
C VAL A 146 -19.52 -4.45 20.37
N PRO A 147 -19.63 -5.66 19.82
CA PRO A 147 -18.59 -6.40 19.10
C PRO A 147 -18.31 -5.78 17.72
N ILE A 148 -17.08 -5.96 17.21
CA ILE A 148 -16.61 -5.32 15.97
C ILE A 148 -17.46 -5.74 14.75
N GLU A 149 -18.07 -6.93 14.75
CA GLU A 149 -18.97 -7.42 13.72
C GLU A 149 -20.17 -6.50 13.49
N SER A 150 -20.59 -5.77 14.52
CA SER A 150 -21.70 -4.80 14.43
C SER A 150 -21.40 -3.64 13.49
N ALA A 151 -20.14 -3.39 13.17
CA ALA A 151 -19.72 -2.39 12.18
C ALA A 151 -19.87 -2.86 10.73
N LEU A 152 -19.99 -4.18 10.49
CA LEU A 152 -20.06 -4.77 9.16
C LEU A 152 -21.47 -4.67 8.54
N VAL A 153 -21.98 -3.44 8.47
CA VAL A 153 -23.23 -3.12 7.75
C VAL A 153 -23.00 -2.86 6.26
N ASN A 154 -21.76 -2.56 5.88
CA ASN A 154 -21.29 -2.37 4.50
C ASN A 154 -19.99 -3.15 4.30
N ASP A 155 -19.62 -3.33 3.03
CA ASP A 155 -18.36 -3.95 2.65
C ASP A 155 -17.17 -3.08 3.10
N PRO A 156 -16.22 -3.61 3.91
CA PRO A 156 -15.00 -2.89 4.26
C PRO A 156 -14.01 -2.88 3.08
N VAL A 157 -13.09 -1.93 3.13
CA VAL A 157 -11.93 -1.91 2.23
C VAL A 157 -11.00 -3.08 2.55
N GLN A 158 -10.74 -3.28 3.84
CA GLN A 158 -9.88 -4.35 4.36
C GLN A 158 -10.16 -4.59 5.83
N ALA A 159 -9.76 -5.79 6.31
CA ALA A 159 -9.49 -6.05 7.71
C ALA A 159 -7.98 -6.11 7.91
N MET A 160 -7.47 -5.48 8.96
CA MET A 160 -6.06 -5.50 9.32
C MET A 160 -5.90 -6.09 10.71
N PHE A 161 -4.95 -7.00 10.87
CA PHE A 161 -4.45 -7.42 12.19
C PHE A 161 -3.10 -6.77 12.41
N CYS A 162 -2.89 -6.15 13.56
CA CYS A 162 -1.63 -5.45 13.84
C CYS A 162 -1.20 -5.63 15.30
N GLY A 163 0.12 -5.78 15.49
CA GLY A 163 0.70 -6.04 16.80
C GLY A 163 2.20 -6.26 16.74
N SER A 164 2.75 -6.91 17.79
CA SER A 164 4.15 -7.33 17.80
C SER A 164 4.44 -8.39 16.74
N MET A 165 5.70 -8.53 16.35
CA MET A 165 6.14 -9.56 15.40
C MET A 165 5.69 -10.96 15.83
N ALA A 166 5.88 -11.31 17.12
CA ALA A 166 5.47 -12.60 17.65
C ALA A 166 3.96 -12.82 17.57
N ARG A 167 3.16 -11.84 18.02
CA ARG A 167 1.70 -11.92 18.00
C ARG A 167 1.14 -12.06 16.59
N MET A 168 1.72 -11.35 15.62
CA MET A 168 1.28 -11.43 14.23
C MET A 168 1.73 -12.71 13.54
N THR A 169 2.82 -13.33 13.98
CA THR A 169 3.18 -14.69 13.53
C THR A 169 2.12 -15.72 13.95
N GLU A 170 1.64 -15.64 15.20
CA GLU A 170 0.52 -16.47 15.67
C GLU A 170 -0.77 -16.22 14.88
N ALA A 171 -1.08 -14.95 14.62
CA ALA A 171 -2.25 -14.55 13.84
C ALA A 171 -2.20 -15.11 12.40
N LEU A 172 -1.03 -15.06 11.76
CA LEU A 172 -0.85 -15.61 10.41
C LEU A 172 -1.07 -17.11 10.39
N GLN A 173 -0.51 -17.85 11.36
CA GLN A 173 -0.72 -19.30 11.49
C GLN A 173 -2.21 -19.64 11.71
N ALA A 174 -2.90 -18.88 12.56
CA ALA A 174 -4.34 -19.05 12.79
C ALA A 174 -5.14 -18.78 11.52
N LEU A 175 -4.79 -17.73 10.76
CA LEU A 175 -5.43 -17.38 9.49
C LEU A 175 -5.22 -18.49 8.44
N GLU A 176 -4.01 -19.01 8.30
CA GLU A 176 -3.69 -20.14 7.41
C GLU A 176 -4.50 -21.40 7.80
N GLY A 177 -4.60 -21.70 9.09
CA GLY A 177 -5.37 -22.83 9.62
C GLY A 177 -6.89 -22.66 9.51
N SER A 178 -7.39 -21.45 9.30
CA SER A 178 -8.84 -21.15 9.27
C SER A 178 -9.55 -21.56 7.97
N GLY A 179 -8.81 -21.92 6.92
CA GLY A 179 -9.35 -22.20 5.59
C GLY A 179 -9.74 -20.93 4.78
N MET A 180 -9.48 -19.74 5.30
CA MET A 180 -9.79 -18.47 4.60
C MET A 180 -8.80 -18.14 3.48
N GLY A 181 -7.62 -18.76 3.44
CA GLY A 181 -6.49 -18.38 2.57
C GLY A 181 -6.79 -18.32 1.07
N ASN A 182 -7.75 -19.12 0.58
CA ASN A 182 -8.17 -19.10 -0.84
C ASN A 182 -9.32 -18.12 -1.13
N ARG A 183 -9.83 -17.44 -0.11
CA ARG A 183 -11.01 -16.55 -0.21
C ARG A 183 -10.66 -15.09 0.00
N VAL A 184 -9.43 -14.82 0.41
CA VAL A 184 -8.90 -13.47 0.69
C VAL A 184 -7.50 -13.34 0.15
N THR A 185 -7.06 -12.11 -0.07
CA THR A 185 -5.64 -11.79 -0.27
C THR A 185 -5.05 -11.37 1.07
N VAL A 186 -3.91 -11.93 1.41
CA VAL A 186 -3.19 -11.64 2.66
C VAL A 186 -1.86 -10.99 2.30
N LEU A 187 -1.67 -9.76 2.75
CA LEU A 187 -0.43 -9.00 2.58
C LEU A 187 0.21 -8.77 3.94
N ARG A 188 1.53 -8.81 3.98
CA ARG A 188 2.31 -8.63 5.20
C ARG A 188 3.24 -7.44 5.05
N THR A 189 3.26 -6.59 6.08
CA THR A 189 4.20 -5.48 6.20
C THR A 189 4.87 -5.55 7.56
N GLU A 190 6.21 -5.53 7.58
CA GLU A 190 7.00 -5.73 8.79
C GLU A 190 7.99 -4.60 9.01
N TYR A 191 8.10 -4.20 10.27
CA TYR A 191 9.07 -3.24 10.77
C TYR A 191 9.76 -3.83 12.02
N PRO A 192 10.76 -4.71 11.83
CA PRO A 192 11.41 -5.44 12.94
C PRO A 192 12.01 -4.53 14.00
N GLU A 193 12.59 -3.40 13.60
CA GLU A 193 13.19 -2.40 14.49
C GLU A 193 12.16 -1.71 15.42
N ARG A 194 10.86 -1.83 15.10
CA ARG A 194 9.75 -1.29 15.89
C ARG A 194 8.92 -2.36 16.58
N ASP A 195 9.33 -3.63 16.47
CA ASP A 195 8.52 -4.79 16.85
C ASP A 195 7.07 -4.67 16.37
N LEU A 196 6.90 -4.34 15.08
CA LEU A 196 5.61 -4.10 14.46
C LEU A 196 5.43 -4.97 13.22
N SER A 197 4.35 -5.72 13.17
CA SER A 197 3.87 -6.40 11.97
C SER A 197 2.39 -6.10 11.75
N MET A 198 2.03 -5.97 10.48
CA MET A 198 0.66 -5.76 10.02
C MET A 198 0.32 -6.84 9.00
N ILE A 199 -0.85 -7.43 9.14
CA ILE A 199 -1.43 -8.40 8.21
C ILE A 199 -2.68 -7.74 7.64
N ASP A 200 -2.59 -7.25 6.41
CA ASP A 200 -3.73 -6.71 5.68
C ASP A 200 -4.44 -7.86 4.96
N VAL A 201 -5.73 -7.99 5.22
CA VAL A 201 -6.61 -8.97 4.59
C VAL A 201 -7.60 -8.21 3.72
N LEU A 202 -7.53 -8.47 2.41
CA LEU A 202 -8.29 -7.78 1.38
C LEU A 202 -9.18 -8.77 0.62
N ASN A 203 -10.02 -8.24 -0.27
CA ASN A 203 -10.76 -9.06 -1.21
C ASN A 203 -9.79 -9.92 -2.04
N THR A 204 -10.25 -11.10 -2.44
CA THR A 204 -9.41 -12.03 -3.20
C THR A 204 -8.92 -11.40 -4.51
N GLY A 205 -7.62 -11.51 -4.79
CA GLY A 205 -6.97 -10.90 -5.95
C GLY A 205 -6.71 -9.38 -5.83
N CYS A 206 -7.07 -8.74 -4.71
CA CYS A 206 -6.75 -7.32 -4.50
C CYS A 206 -5.30 -7.17 -4.05
N SER A 207 -4.50 -6.44 -4.83
CA SER A 207 -3.11 -6.10 -4.52
C SER A 207 -2.65 -4.85 -5.25
N LYS A 208 -1.52 -4.28 -4.84
CA LYS A 208 -0.85 -3.18 -5.56
C LYS A 208 -0.58 -3.54 -7.03
N GLY A 209 -0.17 -4.78 -7.28
CA GLY A 209 0.14 -5.27 -8.63
C GLY A 209 -1.09 -5.35 -9.52
N HIS A 210 -2.15 -6.02 -9.07
CA HIS A 210 -3.39 -6.11 -9.85
C HIS A 210 -4.06 -4.75 -10.09
N ALA A 211 -3.98 -3.84 -9.11
CA ALA A 211 -4.49 -2.49 -9.28
C ALA A 211 -3.67 -1.69 -10.30
N LEU A 212 -2.33 -1.82 -10.29
CA LEU A 212 -1.44 -1.19 -11.27
C LEU A 212 -1.67 -1.75 -12.68
N GLU A 213 -1.81 -3.07 -12.82
CA GLU A 213 -2.15 -3.72 -14.08
C GLU A 213 -3.48 -3.19 -14.65
N ARG A 214 -4.51 -3.12 -13.81
CA ARG A 214 -5.83 -2.57 -14.17
C ARG A 214 -5.72 -1.11 -14.62
N TRP A 215 -4.93 -0.29 -13.90
CA TRP A 215 -4.72 1.10 -14.26
C TRP A 215 -3.96 1.23 -15.59
N ALA A 216 -2.86 0.49 -15.76
CA ALA A 216 -2.07 0.49 -17.00
C ALA A 216 -2.93 0.08 -18.20
N ALA A 217 -3.74 -0.98 -18.06
CA ALA A 217 -4.67 -1.42 -19.10
C ALA A 217 -5.70 -0.33 -19.46
N HIS A 218 -6.29 0.34 -18.47
CA HIS A 218 -7.22 1.46 -18.69
C HIS A 218 -6.57 2.61 -19.45
N ARG A 219 -5.29 2.90 -19.17
CA ARG A 219 -4.51 3.95 -19.84
C ARG A 219 -3.93 3.51 -21.19
N GLY A 220 -4.09 2.24 -21.57
CA GLY A 220 -3.54 1.66 -22.78
C GLY A 220 -2.01 1.49 -22.76
N PHE A 221 -1.41 1.36 -21.57
CA PHE A 221 0.01 1.10 -21.42
C PHE A 221 0.27 -0.41 -21.35
N ARG A 222 1.33 -0.86 -22.03
CA ARG A 222 1.83 -2.22 -21.92
C ARG A 222 2.81 -2.31 -20.75
N ARG A 223 2.99 -3.50 -20.17
CA ARG A 223 3.88 -3.72 -19.03
C ARG A 223 5.32 -3.22 -19.29
N GLU A 224 5.81 -3.35 -20.53
CA GLU A 224 7.14 -2.89 -20.93
C GLU A 224 7.29 -1.36 -20.90
N GLN A 225 6.18 -0.63 -20.75
CA GLN A 225 6.14 0.82 -20.62
C GLN A 225 5.92 1.27 -19.17
N VAL A 226 5.87 0.30 -18.23
CA VAL A 226 5.63 0.56 -16.81
C VAL A 226 6.92 0.37 -16.03
N MET A 227 7.31 1.40 -15.28
CA MET A 227 8.31 1.34 -14.24
C MET A 227 7.61 1.30 -12.89
N ALA A 228 8.03 0.41 -11.99
CA ALA A 228 7.54 0.35 -10.61
C ALA A 228 8.70 0.42 -9.64
N ILE A 229 8.55 1.20 -8.56
CA ILE A 229 9.55 1.39 -7.50
C ILE A 229 8.89 1.05 -6.17
N GLY A 230 9.52 0.17 -5.38
CA GLY A 230 9.01 -0.28 -4.08
C GLY A 230 10.12 -0.80 -3.17
N ASP A 231 9.80 -1.12 -1.92
CA ASP A 231 10.79 -1.55 -0.92
C ASP A 231 10.34 -2.75 -0.06
N ASN A 232 9.07 -3.14 -0.09
CA ASN A 232 8.53 -4.11 0.87
C ASN A 232 7.76 -5.26 0.19
N HIS A 233 7.37 -6.26 0.97
CA HIS A 233 6.71 -7.47 0.48
C HIS A 233 5.37 -7.19 -0.22
N ASN A 234 4.62 -6.16 0.20
CA ASN A 234 3.38 -5.76 -0.46
C ASN A 234 3.59 -5.07 -1.83
N ASP A 235 4.85 -4.78 -2.21
CA ASP A 235 5.22 -4.25 -3.54
C ASP A 235 5.57 -5.35 -4.54
N VAL A 236 5.77 -6.58 -4.08
CA VAL A 236 6.27 -7.68 -4.90
C VAL A 236 5.46 -7.86 -6.18
N GLU A 237 4.13 -7.95 -6.08
CA GLU A 237 3.29 -8.13 -7.26
C GLU A 237 3.33 -6.93 -8.21
N MET A 238 3.47 -5.71 -7.69
CA MET A 238 3.63 -4.50 -8.49
C MET A 238 4.95 -4.52 -9.26
N LEU A 239 6.04 -4.94 -8.62
CA LEU A 239 7.35 -5.10 -9.23
C LEU A 239 7.36 -6.24 -10.25
N GLU A 240 6.72 -7.37 -9.97
CA GLU A 240 6.59 -8.49 -10.91
C GLU A 240 5.75 -8.14 -12.14
N PHE A 241 4.73 -7.31 -12.00
CA PHE A 241 3.93 -6.82 -13.13
C PHE A 241 4.75 -5.90 -14.03
N ALA A 242 5.51 -4.95 -13.48
CA ALA A 242 6.21 -3.93 -14.24
C ALA A 242 7.27 -4.51 -15.19
N GLY A 243 7.43 -3.92 -16.37
CA GLY A 243 8.52 -4.25 -17.27
C GLY A 243 9.87 -3.70 -16.80
N HIS A 244 9.85 -2.68 -15.94
CA HIS A 244 11.02 -2.06 -15.34
C HIS A 244 10.87 -2.01 -13.81
N PRO A 245 11.02 -3.16 -13.12
CA PRO A 245 10.96 -3.20 -11.67
C PRO A 245 12.24 -2.65 -11.04
N VAL A 246 12.07 -1.78 -10.05
CA VAL A 246 13.16 -1.19 -9.25
C VAL A 246 12.88 -1.40 -7.78
N ILE A 247 13.80 -2.06 -7.09
CA ILE A 247 13.75 -2.24 -5.64
C ILE A 247 14.66 -1.23 -4.95
N MET A 248 14.20 -0.65 -3.85
CA MET A 248 14.96 0.32 -3.07
C MET A 248 16.14 -0.32 -2.35
N GLY A 249 17.22 0.42 -2.16
CA GLY A 249 18.43 -0.04 -1.47
C GLY A 249 18.22 -0.38 0.01
N ASN A 250 17.21 0.25 0.66
CA ASN A 250 16.79 -0.05 2.03
C ASN A 250 15.86 -1.28 2.16
N ALA A 251 15.45 -1.91 1.07
CA ALA A 251 14.68 -3.16 1.12
C ALA A 251 15.49 -4.29 1.76
N CYS A 252 14.81 -5.31 2.28
CA CYS A 252 15.47 -6.48 2.84
C CYS A 252 16.27 -7.25 1.79
N GLU A 253 17.27 -8.03 2.23
CA GLU A 253 18.18 -8.77 1.33
C GLU A 253 17.43 -9.75 0.42
N GLU A 254 16.39 -10.41 0.93
CA GLU A 254 15.54 -11.31 0.16
C GLU A 254 14.96 -10.62 -1.09
N LEU A 255 14.39 -9.43 -0.92
CA LEU A 255 13.78 -8.68 -2.02
C LEU A 255 14.83 -8.14 -2.99
N ARG A 256 15.96 -7.63 -2.49
CA ARG A 256 17.07 -7.17 -3.33
C ARG A 256 17.71 -8.30 -4.16
N GLY A 257 17.62 -9.53 -3.68
CA GLY A 257 18.13 -10.73 -4.38
C GLY A 257 17.25 -11.25 -5.50
N ARG A 258 16.07 -10.67 -5.77
CA ARG A 258 15.12 -11.18 -6.79
C ARG A 258 15.50 -10.87 -8.25
N GLY A 259 16.62 -10.19 -8.48
CA GLY A 259 17.11 -9.90 -9.84
C GLY A 259 16.50 -8.65 -10.50
N TRP A 260 15.76 -7.83 -9.72
CA TRP A 260 15.31 -6.51 -10.12
C TRP A 260 16.45 -5.49 -10.09
N SER A 261 16.28 -4.35 -10.77
CA SER A 261 17.22 -3.24 -10.63
C SER A 261 17.17 -2.71 -9.19
N VAL A 262 18.35 -2.51 -8.58
CA VAL A 262 18.46 -1.97 -7.22
C VAL A 262 18.87 -0.51 -7.30
N THR A 263 18.09 0.38 -6.73
CA THR A 263 18.42 1.82 -6.60
C THR A 263 19.01 2.13 -5.22
N LEU A 264 19.24 3.42 -4.92
CA LEU A 264 19.68 3.90 -3.61
C LEU A 264 18.59 3.73 -2.53
N GLY A 265 18.92 3.98 -1.28
CA GLY A 265 17.96 4.02 -0.17
C GLY A 265 17.03 5.22 -0.23
N ASN A 266 15.93 5.17 0.52
CA ASN A 266 14.96 6.26 0.61
C ASN A 266 15.49 7.49 1.38
N ASP A 267 16.61 7.38 2.07
CA ASP A 267 17.37 8.47 2.68
C ASP A 267 18.49 9.02 1.78
N GLU A 268 18.70 8.38 0.61
CA GLU A 268 19.73 8.71 -0.38
C GLU A 268 19.12 9.13 -1.73
N CYS A 269 17.86 9.58 -1.76
CA CYS A 269 17.12 9.99 -2.97
C CYS A 269 17.00 8.86 -4.00
N GLY A 270 16.65 7.65 -3.56
CA GLY A 270 16.61 6.46 -4.41
C GLY A 270 15.59 6.53 -5.55
N VAL A 271 14.46 7.25 -5.36
CA VAL A 271 13.48 7.47 -6.43
C VAL A 271 14.07 8.37 -7.52
N ALA A 272 14.80 9.44 -7.15
CA ALA A 272 15.47 10.31 -8.11
C ALA A 272 16.54 9.56 -8.92
N ALA A 273 17.32 8.71 -8.26
CA ALA A 273 18.32 7.87 -8.92
C ALA A 273 17.68 6.94 -9.94
N ALA A 274 16.60 6.25 -9.56
CA ALA A 274 15.86 5.35 -10.46
C ALA A 274 15.25 6.11 -11.65
N VAL A 275 14.64 7.27 -11.43
CA VAL A 275 14.02 8.08 -12.47
C VAL A 275 15.05 8.65 -13.45
N ALA A 276 16.26 8.98 -12.99
CA ALA A 276 17.31 9.52 -13.85
C ALA A 276 17.70 8.56 -14.99
N GLU A 277 17.61 7.24 -14.78
CA GLU A 277 17.91 6.23 -15.79
C GLU A 277 16.92 6.25 -16.97
N VAL A 278 15.68 6.69 -16.75
CA VAL A 278 14.62 6.66 -17.77
C VAL A 278 14.31 8.04 -18.39
N VAL A 279 14.67 9.13 -17.73
CA VAL A 279 14.47 10.51 -18.25
C VAL A 279 15.66 11.00 -19.07
N SER A 280 16.85 10.38 -18.90
CA SER A 280 18.10 10.78 -19.60
C SER A 280 18.29 10.09 -20.96
N GLY A 281 17.43 9.16 -21.35
CA GLY A 281 17.41 8.45 -22.63
C GLY A 281 16.35 9.01 -23.57
#